data_686225fcc75540e447f14c44006deaae
#
_entry.id   686225fcc75540e447f14c44006deaae
#
_cell.length_a   1.000
_cell.length_b   1.000
_cell.length_c   1.000
_cell.angle_alpha   90.00
_cell.angle_beta   90.00
_cell.angle_gamma   90.00
#
_symmetry.space_group_name_H-M   'P 1'
#
loop_
_entity.id
_entity.type
_entity.pdbx_description
1 polymer ?
#
loop_
_entity_poly.entity_id
_entity_poly.type
_entity_poly.pdbx_seq_one_letter_code
_entity_poly.pdbx_strand_id
1 'polypeptide(L)'
;MASKKPANKITKRVAKKPSASAAGAPPVKPPAGQENLFANPDSVQPVQLQDEMERSFLDYAMSVIMSRALPDVRDGLKPVHRRIIWDMDQQGFRPDRPFVKCARVTGDTMARYHPHGDGAIYDALVRMAQPFSLRHPLIDFHGNYGSPDFGPAASRYTESRLHPLAMQLLADIDEDTVDLIPTYDLSLIHI
;
A
#
# COMPACT_ATOMS: atom_id res chain seq x y z
N MET A 1 13.09 29.04 52.13
CA MET A 1 13.83 27.79 51.97
C MET A 1 13.79 27.39 50.49
N ALA A 2 14.87 27.62 49.77
CA ALA A 2 14.97 27.40 48.35
C ALA A 2 15.65 26.03 48.07
N SER A 3 14.93 25.12 47.43
CA SER A 3 15.43 23.82 47.01
C SER A 3 16.12 23.92 45.64
N LYS A 4 17.44 23.66 45.62
CA LYS A 4 18.29 23.59 44.42
C LYS A 4 18.05 22.28 43.67
N LYS A 5 17.72 22.36 42.38
CA LYS A 5 17.74 21.22 41.43
C LYS A 5 19.22 20.87 41.10
N PRO A 6 19.56 19.59 40.97
CA PRO A 6 20.91 19.18 40.55
C PRO A 6 21.04 19.29 39.00
N ALA A 7 22.21 19.78 38.58
CA ALA A 7 22.61 19.91 37.19
C ALA A 7 22.94 18.54 36.58
N ASN A 8 22.37 18.25 35.42
CA ASN A 8 22.59 17.05 34.63
C ASN A 8 23.91 17.18 33.85
N LYS A 9 24.94 16.41 34.22
CA LYS A 9 26.22 16.35 33.51
C LYS A 9 26.07 15.52 32.23
N ILE A 10 26.16 16.19 31.10
CA ILE A 10 26.27 15.54 29.79
C ILE A 10 27.70 15.02 29.65
N THR A 11 27.89 13.73 29.79
CA THR A 11 29.15 13.04 29.50
C THR A 11 29.26 12.85 27.97
N LYS A 12 30.20 13.56 27.35
CA LYS A 12 30.60 13.36 25.96
C LYS A 12 31.21 11.96 25.81
N ARG A 13 30.52 11.05 25.10
CA ARG A 13 31.11 9.80 24.64
C ARG A 13 32.09 10.08 23.51
N VAL A 14 33.36 9.91 23.77
CA VAL A 14 34.44 9.92 22.78
C VAL A 14 34.27 8.68 21.90
N ALA A 15 34.12 8.89 20.59
CA ALA A 15 34.07 7.83 19.60
C ALA A 15 35.43 7.13 19.50
N LYS A 16 35.49 5.84 19.84
CA LYS A 16 36.67 4.96 19.72
C LYS A 16 36.86 4.62 18.24
N LYS A 17 38.01 4.99 17.63
CA LYS A 17 38.43 4.54 16.32
C LYS A 17 38.41 3.01 16.24
N PRO A 18 37.87 2.41 15.13
CA PRO A 18 38.05 0.96 14.93
C PRO A 18 39.50 0.65 14.57
N SER A 19 40.09 -0.28 15.30
CA SER A 19 41.41 -0.86 15.01
C SER A 19 41.32 -1.72 13.74
N ALA A 20 42.29 -1.56 12.86
CA ALA A 20 42.54 -2.45 11.75
C ALA A 20 42.93 -3.83 12.23
N SER A 21 42.25 -4.86 11.80
CA SER A 21 42.64 -6.21 11.39
C SER A 21 41.49 -7.19 11.54
N ALA A 22 40.82 -7.51 10.49
CA ALA A 22 40.21 -8.81 10.30
C ALA A 22 40.46 -9.20 8.84
N ALA A 23 41.33 -10.21 8.72
CA ALA A 23 41.70 -10.83 7.44
C ALA A 23 40.48 -11.47 6.77
N GLY A 24 40.33 -11.20 5.45
CA GLY A 24 39.90 -12.15 4.45
C GLY A 24 38.66 -12.99 4.69
N ALA A 25 37.47 -12.41 4.54
CA ALA A 25 36.35 -13.20 4.01
C ALA A 25 36.50 -13.22 2.47
N PRO A 26 36.34 -14.37 1.80
CA PRO A 26 36.38 -14.42 0.33
C PRO A 26 35.24 -13.59 -0.25
N PRO A 27 35.41 -12.92 -1.41
CA PRO A 27 34.37 -12.15 -2.05
C PRO A 27 33.17 -13.07 -2.33
N VAL A 28 32.02 -12.71 -1.77
CA VAL A 28 30.76 -13.38 -2.08
C VAL A 28 30.48 -13.16 -3.56
N LYS A 29 30.51 -14.25 -4.35
CA LYS A 29 30.09 -14.22 -5.74
C LYS A 29 28.65 -13.73 -5.81
N PRO A 30 28.33 -12.70 -6.60
CA PRO A 30 26.94 -12.32 -6.83
C PRO A 30 26.17 -13.51 -7.42
N PRO A 31 24.87 -13.65 -7.12
CA PRO A 31 24.06 -14.73 -7.70
C PRO A 31 24.09 -14.64 -9.21
N ALA A 32 24.24 -15.81 -9.87
CA ALA A 32 24.26 -15.93 -11.31
C ALA A 32 23.00 -15.31 -11.91
N GLY A 33 23.16 -14.18 -12.63
CA GLY A 33 22.06 -13.41 -13.25
C GLY A 33 22.15 -11.90 -13.08
N GLN A 34 23.00 -11.39 -12.17
CA GLN A 34 23.35 -9.96 -12.14
C GLN A 34 24.70 -9.75 -12.82
N GLU A 35 24.73 -9.83 -14.13
CA GLU A 35 25.83 -9.26 -14.91
C GLU A 35 25.86 -7.76 -14.63
N ASN A 36 27.02 -7.24 -14.21
CA ASN A 36 27.21 -5.81 -14.01
C ASN A 36 26.92 -5.11 -15.36
N LEU A 37 25.78 -4.47 -15.46
CA LEU A 37 25.35 -3.71 -16.64
C LEU A 37 26.39 -2.65 -17.09
N PHE A 38 27.35 -2.33 -16.23
CA PHE A 38 28.42 -1.35 -16.48
C PHE A 38 29.79 -1.95 -16.67
N ALA A 39 29.94 -3.29 -16.65
CA ALA A 39 31.23 -3.94 -16.72
C ALA A 39 31.76 -4.17 -18.17
N ASN A 40 30.93 -4.01 -19.18
CA ASN A 40 31.30 -4.18 -20.59
C ASN A 40 30.76 -2.98 -21.40
N PRO A 41 31.62 -2.06 -21.87
CA PRO A 41 31.21 -0.99 -22.78
C PRO A 41 30.60 -1.50 -24.10
N ASP A 42 30.90 -2.74 -24.48
CA ASP A 42 30.35 -3.40 -25.67
C ASP A 42 28.91 -3.94 -25.45
N SER A 43 28.38 -3.88 -24.22
CA SER A 43 26.99 -4.27 -23.93
C SER A 43 25.97 -3.16 -24.17
N VAL A 44 26.42 -1.94 -24.49
CA VAL A 44 25.53 -0.81 -24.79
C VAL A 44 25.06 -0.94 -26.23
N GLN A 45 23.78 -1.30 -26.39
CA GLN A 45 23.14 -1.33 -27.71
C GLN A 45 22.50 0.03 -28.01
N PRO A 46 22.81 0.67 -29.13
CA PRO A 46 22.13 1.89 -29.55
C PRO A 46 20.69 1.56 -29.93
N VAL A 47 19.73 2.17 -29.25
CA VAL A 47 18.30 2.06 -29.53
C VAL A 47 17.79 3.41 -29.99
N GLN A 48 16.92 3.43 -30.98
CA GLN A 48 16.26 4.68 -31.40
C GLN A 48 15.32 5.13 -30.29
N LEU A 49 15.38 6.40 -29.94
CA LEU A 49 14.55 6.98 -28.88
C LEU A 49 13.06 6.76 -29.12
N GLN A 50 12.62 6.85 -30.39
CA GLN A 50 11.23 6.64 -30.76
C GLN A 50 10.77 5.22 -30.45
N ASP A 51 11.55 4.19 -30.85
CA ASP A 51 11.22 2.79 -30.64
C ASP A 51 11.16 2.45 -29.15
N GLU A 52 12.10 2.98 -28.35
CA GLU A 52 12.13 2.79 -26.92
C GLU A 52 10.92 3.46 -26.23
N MET A 53 10.56 4.66 -26.66
CA MET A 53 9.38 5.34 -26.14
C MET A 53 8.08 4.61 -26.47
N GLU A 54 7.90 4.17 -27.71
CA GLU A 54 6.71 3.41 -28.13
C GLU A 54 6.57 2.12 -27.31
N ARG A 55 7.66 1.38 -27.15
CA ARG A 55 7.70 0.15 -26.35
C ARG A 55 7.39 0.42 -24.89
N SER A 56 8.07 1.38 -24.28
CA SER A 56 7.87 1.73 -22.87
C SER A 56 6.44 2.22 -22.59
N PHE A 57 5.85 3.01 -23.50
CA PHE A 57 4.45 3.44 -23.38
C PHE A 57 3.48 2.28 -23.51
N LEU A 58 3.74 1.35 -24.43
CA LEU A 58 2.90 0.17 -24.60
C LEU A 58 2.96 -0.73 -23.36
N ASP A 59 4.16 -1.02 -22.87
CA ASP A 59 4.37 -1.83 -21.65
C ASP A 59 3.70 -1.17 -20.43
N TYR A 60 3.83 0.15 -20.28
CA TYR A 60 3.14 0.89 -19.22
C TYR A 60 1.62 0.83 -19.35
N ALA A 61 1.08 1.05 -20.55
CA ALA A 61 -0.37 1.00 -20.79
C ALA A 61 -0.93 -0.40 -20.49
N MET A 62 -0.25 -1.45 -20.95
CA MET A 62 -0.64 -2.83 -20.67
C MET A 62 -0.60 -3.15 -19.18
N SER A 63 0.45 -2.72 -18.48
CA SER A 63 0.57 -2.89 -17.04
C SER A 63 -0.59 -2.21 -16.29
N VAL A 64 -0.93 -0.96 -16.67
CA VAL A 64 -2.04 -0.22 -16.04
C VAL A 64 -3.39 -0.90 -16.31
N ILE A 65 -3.62 -1.37 -17.52
CA ILE A 65 -4.88 -2.06 -17.87
C ILE A 65 -5.00 -3.36 -17.06
N MET A 66 -3.99 -4.22 -17.09
CA MET A 66 -4.07 -5.56 -16.53
C MET A 66 -4.04 -5.57 -15.00
N SER A 67 -3.22 -4.71 -14.38
CA SER A 67 -2.95 -4.78 -12.93
C SER A 67 -3.61 -3.69 -12.10
N ARG A 68 -4.30 -2.72 -12.72
CA ARG A 68 -4.86 -1.57 -12.01
C ARG A 68 -6.29 -1.21 -12.40
N ALA A 69 -6.59 -1.13 -13.70
CA ALA A 69 -7.82 -0.53 -14.19
C ALA A 69 -8.99 -1.51 -14.23
N LEU A 70 -8.74 -2.77 -14.58
CA LEU A 70 -9.79 -3.77 -14.73
C LEU A 70 -10.15 -4.41 -13.38
N PRO A 71 -11.46 -4.60 -13.12
CA PRO A 71 -11.91 -5.39 -11.99
C PRO A 71 -11.67 -6.88 -12.24
N ASP A 72 -11.44 -7.65 -11.18
CA ASP A 72 -11.36 -9.10 -11.27
C ASP A 72 -12.74 -9.70 -11.56
N VAL A 73 -12.78 -10.71 -12.42
CA VAL A 73 -14.03 -11.36 -12.83
C VAL A 73 -14.67 -12.16 -11.68
N ARG A 74 -13.88 -12.56 -10.70
CA ARG A 74 -14.35 -13.41 -9.57
C ARG A 74 -15.14 -12.61 -8.53
N ASP A 75 -14.68 -11.41 -8.17
CA ASP A 75 -15.24 -10.57 -7.10
C ASP A 75 -15.66 -9.17 -7.55
N GLY A 76 -15.34 -8.78 -8.79
CA GLY A 76 -15.63 -7.46 -9.32
C GLY A 76 -14.77 -6.33 -8.72
N LEU A 77 -13.76 -6.65 -7.94
CA LEU A 77 -12.91 -5.67 -7.26
C LEU A 77 -11.69 -5.31 -8.09
N LYS A 78 -11.32 -4.04 -8.06
CA LYS A 78 -10.00 -3.60 -8.50
C LYS A 78 -9.00 -3.84 -7.36
N PRO A 79 -7.68 -3.92 -7.65
CA PRO A 79 -6.67 -4.15 -6.63
C PRO A 79 -6.73 -3.16 -5.45
N VAL A 80 -7.02 -1.88 -5.70
CA VAL A 80 -7.16 -0.89 -4.64
C VAL A 80 -8.35 -1.18 -3.71
N HIS A 81 -9.49 -1.61 -4.26
CA HIS A 81 -10.68 -1.96 -3.46
C HIS A 81 -10.39 -3.15 -2.56
N ARG A 82 -9.75 -4.18 -3.10
CA ARG A 82 -9.39 -5.40 -2.37
C ARG A 82 -8.43 -5.09 -1.23
N ARG A 83 -7.44 -4.23 -1.46
CA ARG A 83 -6.47 -3.80 -0.44
C ARG A 83 -7.12 -3.01 0.68
N ILE A 84 -8.10 -2.15 0.38
CA ILE A 84 -8.85 -1.41 1.39
C ILE A 84 -9.68 -2.37 2.25
N ILE A 85 -10.43 -3.29 1.64
CA ILE A 85 -11.28 -4.25 2.37
C ILE A 85 -10.40 -5.16 3.25
N TRP A 86 -9.29 -5.64 2.71
CA TRP A 86 -8.33 -6.45 3.45
C TRP A 86 -7.75 -5.71 4.66
N ASP A 87 -7.27 -4.48 4.47
CA ASP A 87 -6.74 -3.66 5.56
C ASP A 87 -7.78 -3.43 6.64
N MET A 88 -9.01 -3.10 6.26
CA MET A 88 -10.10 -2.86 7.21
C MET A 88 -10.45 -4.12 8.01
N ASP A 89 -10.40 -5.30 7.42
CA ASP A 89 -10.60 -6.57 8.12
C ASP A 89 -9.46 -6.88 9.09
N GLN A 90 -8.20 -6.74 8.63
CA GLN A 90 -7.02 -6.94 9.46
C GLN A 90 -6.97 -5.98 10.67
N GLN A 91 -7.50 -4.77 10.51
CA GLN A 91 -7.63 -3.79 11.60
C GLN A 91 -8.88 -4.03 12.46
N GLY A 92 -9.75 -4.95 12.08
CA GLY A 92 -10.98 -5.28 12.80
C GLY A 92 -12.05 -4.20 12.70
N PHE A 93 -12.11 -3.43 11.59
CA PHE A 93 -13.15 -2.41 11.35
C PHE A 93 -14.43 -3.04 10.82
N ARG A 94 -14.98 -3.99 11.57
CA ARG A 94 -16.12 -4.84 11.23
C ARG A 94 -17.46 -4.13 11.48
N PRO A 95 -18.57 -4.64 10.93
CA PRO A 95 -19.91 -4.03 11.08
C PRO A 95 -20.39 -3.90 12.52
N ASP A 96 -19.93 -4.76 13.41
CA ASP A 96 -20.25 -4.77 14.85
C ASP A 96 -19.40 -3.79 15.67
N ARG A 97 -18.43 -3.13 15.05
CA ARG A 97 -17.49 -2.21 15.70
C ARG A 97 -17.85 -0.75 15.42
N PRO A 98 -17.37 0.17 16.26
CA PRO A 98 -17.54 1.61 16.01
C PRO A 98 -16.94 2.06 14.68
N PHE A 99 -17.49 3.13 14.14
CA PHE A 99 -16.91 3.78 12.95
C PHE A 99 -15.53 4.35 13.24
N VAL A 100 -14.67 4.34 12.21
CA VAL A 100 -13.30 4.83 12.26
C VAL A 100 -13.12 5.92 11.20
N LYS A 101 -12.31 6.94 11.51
CA LYS A 101 -12.01 8.02 10.56
C LYS A 101 -11.42 7.47 9.27
N CYS A 102 -11.93 7.92 8.13
CA CYS A 102 -11.45 7.49 6.82
C CYS A 102 -9.97 7.82 6.61
N ALA A 103 -9.49 8.92 7.21
CA ALA A 103 -8.06 9.27 7.19
C ALA A 103 -7.16 8.18 7.82
N ARG A 104 -7.67 7.44 8.82
CA ARG A 104 -6.93 6.30 9.38
C ARG A 104 -6.90 5.13 8.40
N VAL A 105 -8.05 4.77 7.84
CA VAL A 105 -8.12 3.68 6.85
C VAL A 105 -7.22 3.96 5.66
N THR A 106 -7.27 5.16 5.09
CA THR A 106 -6.42 5.55 3.95
C THR A 106 -4.94 5.53 4.31
N GLY A 107 -4.57 5.98 5.52
CA GLY A 107 -3.19 5.99 6.00
C GLY A 107 -2.64 4.58 6.20
N ASP A 108 -3.38 3.70 6.85
CA ASP A 108 -2.99 2.32 7.10
C ASP A 108 -2.86 1.53 5.78
N THR A 109 -3.85 1.67 4.87
CA THR A 109 -3.80 1.06 3.54
C THR A 109 -2.60 1.54 2.73
N MET A 110 -2.32 2.85 2.73
CA MET A 110 -1.18 3.43 2.02
C MET A 110 0.15 2.92 2.58
N ALA A 111 0.26 2.84 3.90
CA ALA A 111 1.49 2.46 4.57
C ALA A 111 1.88 1.00 4.34
N ARG A 112 0.91 0.10 4.22
CA ARG A 112 1.16 -1.36 4.17
C ARG A 112 0.96 -1.99 2.82
N TYR A 113 -0.11 -1.60 2.11
CA TYR A 113 -0.60 -2.38 0.96
C TYR A 113 -0.59 -1.64 -0.36
N HIS A 114 -0.68 -0.31 -0.35
CA HIS A 114 -0.88 0.47 -1.57
C HIS A 114 -0.05 1.76 -1.56
N PRO A 115 1.22 1.71 -2.02
CA PRO A 115 2.16 2.85 -1.99
C PRO A 115 1.82 3.91 -3.05
N HIS A 116 0.65 4.53 -2.93
CA HIS A 116 0.15 5.59 -3.82
C HIS A 116 -0.46 6.72 -2.99
N GLY A 117 -0.85 7.82 -3.65
CA GLY A 117 -1.40 8.98 -2.97
C GLY A 117 -2.69 8.67 -2.19
N ASP A 118 -2.81 9.24 -0.99
CA ASP A 118 -3.94 9.10 -0.09
C ASP A 118 -5.28 9.51 -0.71
N GLY A 119 -5.28 10.54 -1.57
CA GLY A 119 -6.47 10.98 -2.28
C GLY A 119 -7.09 9.89 -3.15
N ALA A 120 -6.28 9.15 -3.90
CA ALA A 120 -6.77 8.06 -4.77
C ALA A 120 -7.37 6.90 -3.95
N ILE A 121 -6.77 6.59 -2.80
CA ILE A 121 -7.28 5.57 -1.87
C ILE A 121 -8.60 6.03 -1.26
N TYR A 122 -8.67 7.31 -0.83
CA TYR A 122 -9.89 7.87 -0.29
C TYR A 122 -11.04 7.90 -1.31
N ASP A 123 -10.79 8.29 -2.54
CA ASP A 123 -11.78 8.28 -3.62
C ASP A 123 -12.31 6.86 -3.89
N ALA A 124 -11.45 5.85 -3.83
CA ALA A 124 -11.87 4.45 -3.96
C ALA A 124 -12.73 4.00 -2.78
N LEU A 125 -12.35 4.35 -1.55
CA LEU A 125 -13.11 4.07 -0.32
C LEU A 125 -14.51 4.70 -0.39
N VAL A 126 -14.58 5.97 -0.78
CA VAL A 126 -15.84 6.71 -0.92
C VAL A 126 -16.77 6.04 -1.93
N ARG A 127 -16.25 5.66 -3.11
CA ARG A 127 -17.06 5.00 -4.15
C ARG A 127 -17.66 3.67 -3.70
N MET A 128 -16.92 2.91 -2.87
CA MET A 128 -17.43 1.66 -2.30
C MET A 128 -18.55 1.86 -1.26
N ALA A 129 -18.68 3.06 -0.70
CA ALA A 129 -19.71 3.42 0.27
C ALA A 129 -20.95 4.09 -0.37
N GLN A 130 -20.82 4.67 -1.58
CA GLN A 130 -21.88 5.43 -2.22
C GLN A 130 -22.95 4.54 -2.84
N PRO A 131 -24.22 4.62 -2.45
CA PRO A 131 -25.30 3.78 -2.98
C PRO A 131 -25.67 4.12 -4.44
N PHE A 132 -25.30 5.30 -4.91
CA PHE A 132 -25.47 5.69 -6.32
C PHE A 132 -24.29 5.26 -7.21
N SER A 133 -23.14 4.92 -6.63
CA SER A 133 -21.97 4.42 -7.35
C SER A 133 -21.92 2.91 -7.42
N LEU A 134 -22.35 2.22 -6.36
CA LEU A 134 -22.40 0.76 -6.26
C LEU A 134 -23.81 0.30 -5.89
N ARG A 135 -24.33 -0.69 -6.63
CA ARG A 135 -25.61 -1.32 -6.30
C ARG A 135 -25.62 -1.93 -4.91
N HIS A 136 -24.51 -2.52 -4.50
CA HIS A 136 -24.31 -3.14 -3.20
C HIS A 136 -23.07 -2.53 -2.54
N PRO A 137 -23.23 -1.50 -1.71
CA PRO A 137 -22.11 -0.89 -1.00
C PRO A 137 -21.39 -1.92 -0.13
N LEU A 138 -20.06 -1.83 -0.11
CA LEU A 138 -19.18 -2.71 0.68
C LEU A 138 -18.70 -2.02 1.97
N ILE A 139 -18.90 -0.72 2.07
CA ILE A 139 -18.48 0.11 3.18
C ILE A 139 -19.71 0.82 3.76
N ASP A 140 -19.89 0.72 5.06
CA ASP A 140 -20.79 1.57 5.84
C ASP A 140 -20.11 2.90 6.11
N PHE A 141 -20.87 3.98 6.10
CA PHE A 141 -20.32 5.31 6.28
C PHE A 141 -21.11 6.16 7.29
N HIS A 142 -20.39 7.13 7.86
CA HIS A 142 -20.95 8.19 8.67
C HIS A 142 -20.34 9.54 8.27
N GLY A 143 -21.17 10.50 7.94
CA GLY A 143 -20.75 11.81 7.46
C GLY A 143 -21.19 12.10 6.02
N ASN A 144 -20.57 13.11 5.39
CA ASN A 144 -20.89 13.51 4.02
C ASN A 144 -20.00 12.79 3.02
N TYR A 145 -20.57 11.82 2.32
CA TYR A 145 -19.91 11.05 1.24
C TYR A 145 -20.27 11.56 -0.17
N GLY A 146 -20.82 12.75 -0.25
CA GLY A 146 -21.18 13.39 -1.50
C GLY A 146 -22.52 12.94 -2.06
N SER A 147 -22.82 13.45 -3.22
CA SER A 147 -24.00 13.14 -4.04
C SER A 147 -23.55 13.07 -5.52
N PRO A 148 -24.44 12.74 -6.46
CA PRO A 148 -24.10 12.82 -7.88
C PRO A 148 -23.56 14.18 -8.33
N ASP A 149 -24.00 15.26 -7.69
CA ASP A 149 -23.65 16.63 -8.07
C ASP A 149 -22.51 17.24 -7.24
N PHE A 150 -22.22 16.67 -6.06
CA PHE A 150 -21.24 17.23 -5.14
C PHE A 150 -20.27 16.17 -4.63
N GLY A 151 -19.00 16.56 -4.49
CA GLY A 151 -17.96 15.70 -3.92
C GLY A 151 -18.12 15.44 -2.41
N PRO A 152 -17.42 14.43 -1.89
CA PRO A 152 -17.43 14.10 -0.46
C PRO A 152 -16.65 15.13 0.37
N ALA A 153 -16.91 15.14 1.68
CA ALA A 153 -16.07 15.86 2.63
C ALA A 153 -14.68 15.21 2.74
N ALA A 154 -13.70 15.94 3.24
CA ALA A 154 -12.35 15.41 3.43
C ALA A 154 -12.31 14.22 4.40
N SER A 155 -11.37 13.29 4.19
CA SER A 155 -11.21 12.02 4.93
C SER A 155 -11.10 12.16 6.45
N ARG A 156 -10.65 13.33 6.93
CA ARG A 156 -10.57 13.65 8.37
C ARG A 156 -11.93 13.86 9.03
N TYR A 157 -12.98 14.18 8.25
CA TYR A 157 -14.33 14.43 8.78
C TYR A 157 -15.24 13.20 8.65
N THR A 158 -15.04 12.37 7.64
CA THR A 158 -15.85 11.20 7.34
C THR A 158 -15.37 9.97 8.12
N GLU A 159 -16.29 9.05 8.38
CA GLU A 159 -16.02 7.81 9.10
C GLU A 159 -16.55 6.62 8.32
N SER A 160 -15.89 5.49 8.43
CA SER A 160 -16.22 4.26 7.72
C SER A 160 -16.03 3.02 8.59
N ARG A 161 -16.67 1.93 8.17
CA ARG A 161 -16.46 0.55 8.63
C ARG A 161 -16.91 -0.39 7.53
N LEU A 162 -16.55 -1.67 7.62
CA LEU A 162 -17.01 -2.68 6.68
C LEU A 162 -18.55 -2.83 6.77
N HIS A 163 -19.19 -2.98 5.60
CA HIS A 163 -20.59 -3.36 5.52
C HIS A 163 -20.74 -4.89 5.71
N PRO A 164 -21.86 -5.40 6.25
CA PRO A 164 -22.08 -6.84 6.39
C PRO A 164 -21.88 -7.64 5.11
N LEU A 165 -22.16 -7.06 3.94
CA LEU A 165 -21.92 -7.72 2.66
C LEU A 165 -20.43 -7.92 2.36
N ALA A 166 -19.55 -7.00 2.77
CA ALA A 166 -18.11 -7.17 2.61
C ALA A 166 -17.58 -8.36 3.43
N MET A 167 -18.21 -8.68 4.56
CA MET A 167 -17.88 -9.87 5.35
C MET A 167 -18.16 -11.18 4.61
N GLN A 168 -19.11 -11.18 3.65
CA GLN A 168 -19.36 -12.35 2.81
C GLN A 168 -18.23 -12.60 1.79
N LEU A 169 -17.58 -11.52 1.33
CA LEU A 169 -16.40 -11.63 0.46
C LEU A 169 -15.14 -12.12 1.22
N LEU A 170 -15.14 -11.93 2.53
CA LEU A 170 -14.04 -12.33 3.41
C LEU A 170 -14.31 -13.66 4.14
N ALA A 171 -15.48 -14.27 3.88
CA ALA A 171 -15.81 -15.55 4.48
C ALA A 171 -14.78 -16.61 4.05
N ASP A 172 -14.34 -17.39 5.02
CA ASP A 172 -13.41 -18.51 4.83
C ASP A 172 -12.04 -18.13 4.23
N ILE A 173 -11.66 -16.85 4.29
CA ILE A 173 -10.38 -16.39 3.74
C ILE A 173 -9.16 -17.00 4.46
N ASP A 174 -9.35 -17.42 5.71
CA ASP A 174 -8.33 -18.08 6.53
C ASP A 174 -8.20 -19.59 6.23
N GLU A 175 -9.06 -20.14 5.34
CA GLU A 175 -9.15 -21.57 5.00
C GLU A 175 -8.42 -21.90 3.67
N ASP A 176 -7.41 -21.11 3.30
CA ASP A 176 -6.67 -21.27 2.04
C ASP A 176 -7.56 -21.26 0.77
N THR A 177 -8.65 -20.51 0.81
CA THR A 177 -9.59 -20.39 -0.31
C THR A 177 -9.09 -19.48 -1.43
N VAL A 178 -8.09 -18.67 -1.15
CA VAL A 178 -7.48 -17.70 -2.08
C VAL A 178 -5.96 -17.69 -1.94
N ASP A 179 -5.29 -17.34 -3.03
CA ASP A 179 -3.84 -17.17 -3.02
C ASP A 179 -3.46 -15.85 -2.35
N LEU A 180 -2.41 -15.87 -1.56
CA LEU A 180 -1.83 -14.69 -0.91
C LEU A 180 -0.49 -14.35 -1.55
N ILE A 181 -0.30 -13.09 -1.89
CA ILE A 181 0.97 -12.58 -2.43
C ILE A 181 1.62 -11.59 -1.45
N PRO A 182 2.96 -11.53 -1.41
CA PRO A 182 3.64 -10.52 -0.61
C PRO A 182 3.42 -9.12 -1.21
N THR A 183 3.19 -8.15 -0.35
CA THR A 183 3.16 -6.73 -0.70
C THR A 183 4.58 -6.15 -0.66
N TYR A 184 4.74 -4.86 -0.95
CA TYR A 184 6.03 -4.17 -0.95
C TYR A 184 6.71 -4.14 0.43
N ASP A 185 5.98 -4.24 1.53
CA ASP A 185 6.49 -4.34 2.90
C ASP A 185 6.60 -5.78 3.41
N LEU A 186 6.48 -6.76 2.50
CA LEU A 186 6.49 -8.20 2.77
C LEU A 186 5.31 -8.72 3.61
N SER A 187 4.30 -7.92 3.88
CA SER A 187 3.03 -8.43 4.39
C SER A 187 2.27 -9.19 3.29
N LEU A 188 1.37 -10.07 3.67
CA LEU A 188 0.58 -10.84 2.72
C LEU A 188 -0.74 -10.14 2.44
N ILE A 189 -1.17 -10.18 1.18
CA ILE A 189 -2.50 -9.78 0.75
C ILE A 189 -3.05 -10.82 -0.23
N HIS A 190 -4.33 -11.12 -0.15
CA HIS A 190 -4.97 -12.02 -1.10
C HIS A 190 -5.11 -11.39 -2.49
N ILE A 191 -5.08 -12.24 -3.51
CA ILE A 191 -5.29 -11.87 -4.90
C ILE A 191 -6.78 -11.95 -5.24
#